data_0cccaafcd2327d987906ecd991db252e
#
_entry.id   0cccaafcd2327d987906ecd991db252e
#
_cell.length_a   1.000
_cell.length_b   1.000
_cell.length_c   1.000
_cell.angle_alpha   90.00
_cell.angle_beta   90.00
_cell.angle_gamma   90.00
#
_symmetry.space_group_name_H-M   'P 1'
#
loop_
_entity.id
_entity.type
_entity.pdbx_description
1 polymer ?
#
loop_
_entity_poly.entity_id
_entity_poly.type
_entity_poly.pdbx_seq_one_letter_code
_entity_poly.pdbx_strand_id
1 'polypeptide(L)'
;QLQQGYIDDAPDGPFDAATCLLTLHFLDAEERRRTAREIHRRLRPGAPFVAAHSSFPQQGAERARWLSRYAAYAIASGADPDLANNARAAIDANLSLFSPEQDAQILHDAGFRGVELFYAAFTWRGWIATA
;
A
#
# COMPACT_ATOMS: atom_id res chain seq x y z
N GLN A 1 -3.98 21.10 9.35
CA GLN A 1 -4.48 21.58 8.06
C GLN A 1 -4.77 20.36 7.17
N LEU A 2 -5.92 20.32 6.51
CA LEU A 2 -6.26 19.33 5.49
C LEU A 2 -6.14 19.99 4.12
N GLN A 3 -5.49 19.28 3.18
CA GLN A 3 -5.34 19.71 1.80
C GLN A 3 -5.73 18.55 0.89
N GLN A 4 -6.63 18.79 -0.04
CA GLN A 4 -6.96 17.82 -1.09
C GLN A 4 -5.96 17.97 -2.24
N GLY A 5 -5.39 16.85 -2.72
CA GLY A 5 -4.44 16.86 -3.82
C GLY A 5 -3.61 15.58 -3.87
N TYR A 6 -2.65 15.59 -4.75
CA TYR A 6 -1.63 14.54 -4.87
C TYR A 6 -0.38 14.91 -4.05
N ILE A 7 0.60 14.03 -4.04
CA ILE A 7 1.85 14.25 -3.29
C ILE A 7 2.59 15.52 -3.74
N ASP A 8 2.42 15.90 -5.01
CA ASP A 8 3.06 17.11 -5.58
C ASP A 8 2.46 18.41 -5.02
N ASP A 9 1.20 18.36 -4.56
CA ASP A 9 0.50 19.49 -3.94
C ASP A 9 0.84 19.64 -2.45
N ALA A 10 1.53 18.65 -1.88
CA ALA A 10 1.91 18.68 -0.47
C ALA A 10 3.03 19.69 -0.22
N PRO A 11 3.05 20.37 0.94
CA PRO A 11 4.15 21.25 1.31
C PRO A 11 5.51 20.54 1.27
N ASP A 12 6.57 21.28 0.99
CA ASP A 12 7.91 20.72 0.81
C ASP A 12 8.53 20.11 2.10
N GLY A 13 8.00 20.43 3.25
CA GLY A 13 8.57 19.99 4.53
C GLY A 13 9.68 20.93 5.05
N PRO A 14 10.67 20.42 5.82
CA PRO A 14 10.81 19.02 6.24
C PRO A 14 9.80 18.62 7.33
N PHE A 15 9.30 17.38 7.26
CA PHE A 15 8.37 16.82 8.24
C PHE A 15 9.08 15.85 9.18
N ASP A 16 8.54 15.71 10.39
CA ASP A 16 9.07 14.81 11.44
C ASP A 16 8.58 13.38 11.32
N ALA A 17 7.53 13.13 10.55
CA ALA A 17 6.99 11.81 10.23
C ALA A 17 6.06 11.88 9.01
N ALA A 18 5.78 10.73 8.38
CA ALA A 18 4.73 10.61 7.38
C ALA A 18 3.98 9.29 7.49
N THR A 19 2.72 9.30 7.06
CA THR A 19 1.93 8.09 6.87
C THR A 19 1.30 8.09 5.47
N CYS A 20 1.24 6.91 4.83
CA CYS A 20 0.52 6.71 3.57
C CYS A 20 -0.39 5.49 3.73
N LEU A 21 -1.67 5.74 3.99
CA LEU A 21 -2.62 4.70 4.36
C LEU A 21 -3.65 4.51 3.24
N LEU A 22 -3.83 3.26 2.81
CA LEU A 22 -4.86 2.81 1.86
C LEU A 22 -4.80 3.52 0.49
N THR A 23 -3.62 3.97 0.07
CA THR A 23 -3.43 4.78 -1.14
C THR A 23 -2.55 4.09 -2.18
N LEU A 24 -1.38 3.56 -1.78
CA LEU A 24 -0.36 3.11 -2.73
C LEU A 24 -0.84 2.01 -3.68
N HIS A 25 -1.78 1.17 -3.29
CA HIS A 25 -2.30 0.09 -4.15
C HIS A 25 -3.14 0.57 -5.34
N PHE A 26 -3.50 1.85 -5.41
CA PHE A 26 -4.12 2.46 -6.58
C PHE A 26 -3.10 2.93 -7.62
N LEU A 27 -1.83 3.01 -7.26
CA LEU A 27 -0.76 3.51 -8.11
C LEU A 27 -0.05 2.33 -8.81
N ASP A 28 0.35 2.54 -10.06
CA ASP A 28 1.23 1.60 -10.73
C ASP A 28 2.65 1.61 -10.14
N ALA A 29 3.55 0.76 -10.66
CA ALA A 29 4.89 0.61 -10.09
C ALA A 29 5.73 1.89 -10.14
N GLU A 30 5.62 2.66 -11.21
CA GLU A 30 6.40 3.88 -11.40
C GLU A 30 5.85 5.02 -10.55
N GLU A 31 4.54 5.23 -10.58
CA GLU A 31 3.86 6.23 -9.75
C GLU A 31 4.06 5.95 -8.26
N ARG A 32 4.04 4.66 -7.85
CA ARG A 32 4.28 4.26 -6.47
C ARG A 32 5.70 4.60 -6.02
N ARG A 33 6.72 4.29 -6.86
CA ARG A 33 8.11 4.67 -6.60
C ARG A 33 8.27 6.19 -6.53
N ARG A 34 7.66 6.91 -7.48
CA ARG A 34 7.70 8.38 -7.51
C ARG A 34 7.08 8.95 -6.24
N THR A 35 5.89 8.50 -5.87
CA THR A 35 5.20 8.93 -4.65
C THR A 35 6.03 8.66 -3.40
N ALA A 36 6.61 7.47 -3.29
CA ALA A 36 7.47 7.11 -2.16
C ALA A 36 8.72 8.00 -2.07
N ARG A 37 9.37 8.32 -3.21
CA ARG A 37 10.51 9.27 -3.28
C ARG A 37 10.11 10.67 -2.86
N GLU A 38 8.96 11.15 -3.30
CA GLU A 38 8.44 12.46 -2.93
C GLU A 38 8.09 12.56 -1.44
N ILE A 39 7.60 11.49 -0.83
CA ILE A 39 7.41 11.42 0.63
C ILE A 39 8.78 11.45 1.32
N HIS A 40 9.72 10.61 0.89
CA HIS A 40 11.06 10.54 1.46
C HIS A 40 11.76 11.91 1.43
N ARG A 41 11.73 12.60 0.29
CA ARG A 41 12.34 13.93 0.11
C ARG A 41 11.82 14.97 1.09
N ARG A 42 10.57 14.84 1.50
CA ARG A 42 9.89 15.78 2.43
C ARG A 42 10.12 15.45 3.89
N LEU A 43 10.76 14.34 4.20
CA LEU A 43 11.05 13.93 5.57
C LEU A 43 12.44 14.40 6.01
N ARG A 44 12.58 14.64 7.32
CA ARG A 44 13.90 14.82 7.93
C ARG A 44 14.67 13.50 7.91
N PRO A 45 16.00 13.53 7.80
CA PRO A 45 16.82 12.32 7.98
C PRO A 45 16.47 11.59 9.27
N GLY A 46 16.18 10.30 9.17
CA GLY A 46 15.77 9.46 10.30
C GLY A 46 14.30 9.57 10.71
N ALA A 47 13.49 10.39 10.05
CA ALA A 47 12.06 10.50 10.35
C ALA A 47 11.31 9.20 9.99
N PRO A 48 10.38 8.74 10.85
CA PRO A 48 9.62 7.53 10.59
C PRO A 48 8.59 7.73 9.47
N PHE A 49 8.42 6.67 8.69
CA PHE A 49 7.38 6.54 7.69
C PHE A 49 6.59 5.27 7.91
N VAL A 50 5.27 5.35 7.83
CA VAL A 50 4.37 4.20 7.90
C VAL A 50 3.52 4.13 6.63
N ALA A 51 3.57 3.00 5.95
CA ALA A 51 2.68 2.70 4.82
C ALA A 51 1.80 1.50 5.16
N ALA A 52 0.52 1.55 4.78
CA ALA A 52 -0.36 0.40 4.86
C ALA A 52 -1.33 0.37 3.67
N HIS A 53 -1.33 -0.76 2.95
CA HIS A 53 -2.16 -0.93 1.77
C HIS A 53 -2.35 -2.42 1.41
N SER A 54 -3.15 -2.70 0.38
CA SER A 54 -3.35 -4.06 -0.11
C SER A 54 -2.09 -4.57 -0.80
N SER A 55 -1.54 -5.68 -0.29
CA SER A 55 -0.32 -6.32 -0.77
C SER A 55 -0.32 -7.80 -0.35
N PHE A 56 -0.11 -8.69 -1.29
CA PHE A 56 -0.11 -10.13 -1.06
C PHE A 56 0.57 -10.87 -2.22
N PRO A 57 0.98 -12.15 -2.08
CA PRO A 57 1.64 -12.89 -3.14
C PRO A 57 0.87 -12.88 -4.46
N GLN A 58 1.56 -12.55 -5.57
CA GLN A 58 0.96 -12.35 -6.89
C GLN A 58 1.23 -13.49 -7.88
N GLN A 59 2.08 -14.47 -7.52
CA GLN A 59 2.54 -15.49 -8.44
C GLN A 59 1.55 -16.65 -8.59
N GLY A 60 1.34 -17.12 -9.82
CA GLY A 60 0.54 -18.32 -10.11
C GLY A 60 -0.86 -18.27 -9.52
N ALA A 61 -1.23 -19.32 -8.78
CA ALA A 61 -2.54 -19.43 -8.13
C ALA A 61 -2.69 -18.60 -6.84
N GLU A 62 -1.60 -17.97 -6.34
CA GLU A 62 -1.64 -17.24 -5.07
C GLU A 62 -2.56 -16.01 -5.16
N ARG A 63 -2.47 -15.23 -6.22
CA ARG A 63 -3.33 -14.05 -6.43
C ARG A 63 -4.81 -14.43 -6.31
N ALA A 64 -5.25 -15.43 -7.05
CA ALA A 64 -6.65 -15.90 -7.03
C ALA A 64 -7.06 -16.43 -5.64
N ARG A 65 -6.15 -17.15 -4.96
CA ARG A 65 -6.37 -17.66 -3.61
C ARG A 65 -6.58 -16.55 -2.59
N TRP A 66 -5.73 -15.50 -2.61
CA TRP A 66 -5.84 -14.37 -1.69
C TRP A 66 -7.10 -13.55 -1.94
N LEU A 67 -7.45 -13.32 -3.19
CA LEU A 67 -8.69 -12.62 -3.55
C LEU A 67 -9.94 -13.43 -3.16
N SER A 68 -9.90 -14.77 -3.29
CA SER A 68 -11.00 -15.62 -2.81
C SER A 68 -11.14 -15.57 -1.29
N ARG A 69 -10.03 -15.54 -0.54
CA ARG A 69 -10.06 -15.37 0.92
C ARG A 69 -10.63 -14.01 1.34
N TYR A 70 -10.29 -12.95 0.59
CA TYR A 70 -10.86 -11.61 0.81
C TYR A 70 -12.38 -11.63 0.68
N ALA A 71 -12.92 -12.18 -0.40
CA ALA A 71 -14.37 -12.29 -0.61
C ALA A 71 -15.03 -13.18 0.46
N ALA A 72 -14.45 -14.33 0.78
CA ALA A 72 -14.96 -15.23 1.82
C ALA A 72 -15.01 -14.55 3.20
N TYR A 73 -13.99 -13.76 3.55
CA TYR A 73 -13.99 -13.00 4.80
C TYR A 73 -15.08 -11.93 4.82
N ALA A 74 -15.27 -11.19 3.73
CA ALA A 74 -16.34 -10.19 3.62
C ALA A 74 -17.72 -10.82 3.82
N ILE A 75 -17.98 -11.96 3.17
CA ILE A 75 -19.24 -12.70 3.30
C ILE A 75 -19.42 -13.20 4.75
N ALA A 76 -18.39 -13.80 5.34
CA ALA A 76 -18.44 -14.28 6.73
C ALA A 76 -18.66 -13.12 7.73
N SER A 77 -18.26 -11.90 7.36
CA SER A 77 -18.48 -10.67 8.14
C SER A 77 -19.83 -10.00 7.87
N GLY A 78 -20.71 -10.63 7.08
CA GLY A 78 -22.07 -10.14 6.82
C GLY A 78 -22.26 -9.34 5.55
N ALA A 79 -21.24 -9.26 4.67
CA ALA A 79 -21.42 -8.63 3.37
C ALA A 79 -22.28 -9.52 2.45
N ASP A 80 -23.05 -8.88 1.59
CA ASP A 80 -23.79 -9.55 0.53
C ASP A 80 -22.83 -10.33 -0.39
N PRO A 81 -23.10 -11.63 -0.70
CA PRO A 81 -22.19 -12.47 -1.52
C PRO A 81 -21.93 -11.91 -2.91
N ASP A 82 -22.93 -11.32 -3.58
CA ASP A 82 -22.76 -10.77 -4.92
C ASP A 82 -21.92 -9.50 -4.87
N LEU A 83 -22.14 -8.65 -3.87
CA LEU A 83 -21.32 -7.45 -3.63
C LEU A 83 -19.85 -7.82 -3.34
N ALA A 84 -19.62 -8.82 -2.50
CA ALA A 84 -18.26 -9.28 -2.17
C ALA A 84 -17.53 -9.86 -3.39
N ASN A 85 -18.23 -10.65 -4.22
CA ASN A 85 -17.66 -11.22 -5.44
C ASN A 85 -17.41 -10.15 -6.52
N ASN A 86 -18.29 -9.17 -6.67
CA ASN A 86 -18.11 -8.05 -7.58
C ASN A 86 -16.92 -7.17 -7.14
N ALA A 87 -16.77 -6.90 -5.84
CA ALA A 87 -15.61 -6.19 -5.29
C ALA A 87 -14.30 -6.96 -5.57
N ARG A 88 -14.30 -8.28 -5.36
CA ARG A 88 -13.16 -9.15 -5.70
C ARG A 88 -12.77 -9.03 -7.17
N ALA A 89 -13.73 -9.11 -8.09
CA ALA A 89 -13.49 -9.01 -9.52
C ALA A 89 -12.97 -7.61 -9.91
N ALA A 90 -13.52 -6.56 -9.31
CA ALA A 90 -13.07 -5.19 -9.54
C ALA A 90 -11.63 -4.96 -9.04
N ILE A 91 -11.28 -5.49 -7.88
CA ILE A 91 -9.91 -5.45 -7.34
C ILE A 91 -8.94 -6.17 -8.31
N ASP A 92 -9.33 -7.37 -8.77
CA ASP A 92 -8.49 -8.16 -9.68
C ASP A 92 -8.23 -7.45 -11.02
N ALA A 93 -9.24 -6.78 -11.54
CA ALA A 93 -9.18 -6.12 -12.85
C ALA A 93 -8.51 -4.74 -12.81
N ASN A 94 -8.64 -3.99 -11.72
CA ASN A 94 -8.36 -2.54 -11.74
C ASN A 94 -7.21 -2.11 -10.81
N LEU A 95 -6.76 -2.96 -9.86
CA LEU A 95 -5.71 -2.56 -8.93
C LEU A 95 -4.34 -3.12 -9.31
N SER A 96 -3.35 -2.25 -9.28
CA SER A 96 -1.92 -2.60 -9.42
C SER A 96 -1.39 -3.16 -8.10
N LEU A 97 -1.69 -4.44 -7.84
CA LEU A 97 -1.27 -5.13 -6.62
C LEU A 97 0.10 -5.77 -6.78
N PHE A 98 0.93 -5.62 -5.77
CA PHE A 98 2.26 -6.22 -5.70
C PHE A 98 2.40 -7.17 -4.51
N SER A 99 3.44 -8.00 -4.54
CA SER A 99 3.79 -8.82 -3.39
C SER A 99 4.42 -7.96 -2.27
N PRO A 100 4.39 -8.44 -1.01
CA PRO A 100 5.03 -7.72 0.09
C PRO A 100 6.51 -7.40 -0.15
N GLU A 101 7.22 -8.30 -0.84
CA GLU A 101 8.63 -8.13 -1.17
C GLU A 101 8.83 -7.03 -2.23
N GLN A 102 7.95 -6.96 -3.23
CA GLN A 102 7.97 -5.91 -4.25
C GLN A 102 7.65 -4.54 -3.63
N ASP A 103 6.69 -4.46 -2.73
CA ASP A 103 6.36 -3.22 -2.04
C ASP A 103 7.51 -2.76 -1.12
N ALA A 104 8.13 -3.68 -0.38
CA ALA A 104 9.31 -3.37 0.43
C ALA A 104 10.47 -2.87 -0.46
N GLN A 105 10.70 -3.49 -1.62
CA GLN A 105 11.72 -3.06 -2.56
C GLN A 105 11.45 -1.65 -3.12
N ILE A 106 10.19 -1.32 -3.39
CA ILE A 106 9.81 0.04 -3.83
C ILE A 106 10.18 1.08 -2.77
N LEU A 107 9.98 0.78 -1.49
CA LEU A 107 10.36 1.68 -0.40
C LEU A 107 11.89 1.80 -0.29
N HIS A 108 12.63 0.71 -0.41
CA HIS A 108 14.10 0.75 -0.46
C HIS A 108 14.61 1.59 -1.65
N ASP A 109 14.05 1.39 -2.83
CA ASP A 109 14.42 2.13 -4.05
C ASP A 109 14.09 3.63 -3.95
N ALA A 110 13.13 3.99 -3.10
CA ALA A 110 12.78 5.38 -2.80
C ALA A 110 13.75 6.05 -1.80
N GLY A 111 14.64 5.29 -1.17
CA GLY A 111 15.65 5.78 -0.22
C GLY A 111 15.38 5.44 1.25
N PHE A 112 14.23 4.85 1.57
CA PHE A 112 13.90 4.44 2.93
C PHE A 112 14.82 3.32 3.43
N ARG A 113 15.11 3.33 4.73
CA ARG A 113 15.94 2.34 5.43
C ARG A 113 15.13 1.63 6.51
N GLY A 114 15.60 0.45 6.93
CA GLY A 114 14.92 -0.32 7.97
C GLY A 114 13.47 -0.64 7.62
N VAL A 115 13.19 -0.99 6.36
CA VAL A 115 11.84 -1.33 5.91
C VAL A 115 11.43 -2.65 6.54
N GLU A 116 10.50 -2.60 7.49
CA GLU A 116 10.04 -3.76 8.25
C GLU A 116 8.52 -3.92 8.10
N LEU A 117 8.09 -5.16 7.86
CA LEU A 117 6.68 -5.52 7.87
C LEU A 117 6.23 -5.67 9.34
N PHE A 118 5.37 -4.78 9.82
CA PHE A 118 4.87 -4.82 11.20
C PHE A 118 3.40 -5.27 11.30
N TYR A 119 2.66 -5.24 10.18
CA TYR A 119 1.24 -5.56 10.15
C TYR A 119 0.88 -6.47 8.97
N ALA A 120 0.10 -7.51 9.24
CA ALA A 120 -0.43 -8.41 8.23
C ALA A 120 -1.84 -8.87 8.62
N ALA A 121 -2.83 -8.54 7.80
CA ALA A 121 -4.21 -9.00 7.96
C ALA A 121 -4.84 -9.25 6.58
N PHE A 122 -5.10 -10.53 6.25
CA PHE A 122 -5.59 -10.95 4.93
C PHE A 122 -4.75 -10.39 3.79
N THR A 123 -5.35 -9.57 2.93
CA THR A 123 -4.68 -8.89 1.81
C THR A 123 -3.97 -7.60 2.21
N TRP A 124 -4.05 -7.17 3.46
CA TRP A 124 -3.48 -5.93 3.95
C TRP A 124 -2.11 -6.15 4.58
N ARG A 125 -1.20 -5.25 4.29
CA ARG A 125 0.15 -5.22 4.88
C ARG A 125 0.47 -3.80 5.31
N GLY A 126 1.30 -3.69 6.36
CA GLY A 126 1.83 -2.42 6.82
C GLY A 126 3.34 -2.50 7.04
N TRP A 127 4.03 -1.47 6.57
CA TRP A 127 5.48 -1.31 6.73
C TRP A 127 5.78 -0.08 7.55
N ILE A 128 6.84 -0.19 8.36
CA ILE A 128 7.50 0.95 8.98
C ILE A 128 8.90 1.07 8.38
N ALA A 129 9.36 2.30 8.18
CA ALA A 129 10.67 2.60 7.64
C ALA A 129 11.16 3.95 8.15
N THR A 130 12.41 4.31 7.84
CA THR A 130 13.00 5.62 8.17
C THR A 130 13.56 6.29 6.92
N ALA A 131 13.46 7.62 6.86
CA ALA A 131 14.04 8.43 5.80
C ALA A 131 15.55 8.66 5.97
#